data_4859ae6575d70c2cc53cebd58472fa44
#
_entry.id   4859ae6575d70c2cc53cebd58472fa44
#
_cell.length_a   1.000
_cell.length_b   1.000
_cell.length_c   1.000
_cell.angle_alpha   90.00
_cell.angle_beta   90.00
_cell.angle_gamma   90.00
#
_symmetry.space_group_name_H-M   'P 1'
#
loop_
_entity.id
_entity.type
_entity.pdbx_description
1 polymer ?
#
loop_
_entity_poly.entity_id
_entity_poly.type
_entity_poly.pdbx_seq_one_letter_code
_entity_poly.pdbx_strand_id
1 'polypeptide(L)'
;MTLFALIRSSLLRTLLLGFLAGFVSTLTFHQITIALLAALGVLQTSAYDLHAVPPLGTPQVINLAFWGGVWGCVGALIAPRAPRCMPVWLAGLAFGALLPSLVGWFVVAPLKGQPIAAGWNVARLWIAPVVNGLWGLGTALLYAPLTRLGSGRRSWVP
;
A
#
# COMPACT_ATOMS: atom_id res chain seq x y z
N MET A 1 -17.22 -25.17 -16.54
CA MET A 1 -16.36 -23.96 -16.33
C MET A 1 -14.93 -24.40 -16.61
N THR A 2 -14.24 -23.77 -17.55
CA THR A 2 -12.87 -24.20 -17.93
C THR A 2 -11.85 -23.79 -16.85
N LEU A 3 -10.76 -24.56 -16.70
CA LEU A 3 -9.65 -24.26 -15.79
C LEU A 3 -9.15 -22.81 -15.95
N PHE A 4 -9.10 -22.33 -17.20
CA PHE A 4 -8.69 -20.97 -17.53
C PHE A 4 -9.63 -19.90 -16.93
N ALA A 5 -10.95 -20.14 -16.93
CA ALA A 5 -11.92 -19.26 -16.32
C ALA A 5 -11.79 -19.19 -14.78
N LEU A 6 -11.46 -20.33 -14.14
CA LEU A 6 -11.23 -20.41 -12.69
C LEU A 6 -9.96 -19.64 -12.27
N ILE A 7 -8.86 -19.81 -13.01
CA ILE A 7 -7.59 -19.11 -12.76
C ILE A 7 -7.80 -17.59 -12.94
N ARG A 8 -8.46 -17.19 -14.02
CA ARG A 8 -8.76 -15.78 -14.31
C ARG A 8 -9.63 -15.15 -13.20
N SER A 9 -10.65 -15.85 -12.73
CA SER A 9 -11.52 -15.33 -11.65
C SER A 9 -10.79 -15.20 -10.31
N SER A 10 -9.88 -16.13 -9.98
CA SER A 10 -9.09 -16.07 -8.75
C SER A 10 -8.06 -14.93 -8.78
N LEU A 11 -7.38 -14.72 -9.92
CA LEU A 11 -6.43 -13.63 -10.09
C LEU A 11 -7.12 -12.26 -10.02
N LEU A 12 -8.23 -12.08 -10.73
CA LEU A 12 -9.01 -10.84 -10.70
C LEU A 12 -9.44 -10.52 -9.28
N ARG A 13 -9.93 -11.50 -8.54
CA ARG A 13 -10.31 -11.34 -7.14
C ARG A 13 -9.13 -10.91 -6.27
N THR A 14 -7.96 -11.56 -6.41
CA THR A 14 -6.73 -11.22 -5.70
C THR A 14 -6.35 -9.76 -5.94
N LEU A 15 -6.37 -9.32 -7.20
CA LEU A 15 -6.05 -7.95 -7.57
C LEU A 15 -7.06 -6.94 -7.03
N LEU A 16 -8.36 -7.22 -7.14
CA LEU A 16 -9.41 -6.32 -6.62
C LEU A 16 -9.32 -6.18 -5.10
N LEU A 17 -9.15 -7.27 -4.37
CA LEU A 17 -9.01 -7.21 -2.91
C LEU A 17 -7.71 -6.53 -2.48
N GLY A 18 -6.61 -6.78 -3.20
CA GLY A 18 -5.34 -6.11 -2.99
C GLY A 18 -5.46 -4.60 -3.24
N PHE A 19 -6.10 -4.21 -4.35
CA PHE A 19 -6.34 -2.81 -4.66
C PHE A 19 -7.17 -2.12 -3.58
N LEU A 20 -8.31 -2.71 -3.19
CA LEU A 20 -9.18 -2.15 -2.15
C LEU A 20 -8.45 -2.01 -0.81
N ALA A 21 -7.72 -3.04 -0.39
CA ALA A 21 -6.97 -3.00 0.85
C ALA A 21 -5.89 -1.90 0.84
N GLY A 22 -5.12 -1.77 -0.24
CA GLY A 22 -4.09 -0.75 -0.38
C GLY A 22 -4.67 0.68 -0.51
N PHE A 23 -5.77 0.83 -1.24
CA PHE A 23 -6.48 2.10 -1.37
C PHE A 23 -7.01 2.60 -0.02
N VAL A 24 -7.74 1.75 0.70
CA VAL A 24 -8.28 2.09 2.03
C VAL A 24 -7.15 2.30 3.04
N SER A 25 -6.09 1.50 3.00
CA SER A 25 -4.93 1.70 3.86
C SER A 25 -4.25 3.04 3.62
N THR A 26 -4.26 3.56 2.39
CA THR A 26 -3.74 4.91 2.11
C THR A 26 -4.62 5.97 2.76
N LEU A 27 -5.94 5.85 2.67
CA LEU A 27 -6.86 6.81 3.27
C LEU A 27 -6.89 6.76 4.81
N THR A 28 -6.41 5.67 5.41
CA THR A 28 -6.39 5.47 6.86
C THR A 28 -4.95 5.50 7.40
N PHE A 29 -4.25 4.39 7.40
CA PHE A 29 -2.93 4.23 8.02
C PHE A 29 -1.89 5.23 7.51
N HIS A 30 -1.80 5.42 6.18
CA HIS A 30 -0.85 6.35 5.59
C HIS A 30 -1.19 7.79 5.97
N GLN A 31 -2.44 8.23 5.83
CA GLN A 31 -2.84 9.60 6.15
C GLN A 31 -2.76 9.89 7.65
N ILE A 32 -3.12 8.94 8.51
CA ILE A 32 -2.94 9.07 9.96
C ILE A 32 -1.46 9.23 10.32
N THR A 33 -0.58 8.46 9.67
CA THR A 33 0.88 8.60 9.88
C THR A 33 1.37 9.98 9.46
N ILE A 34 0.94 10.49 8.29
CA ILE A 34 1.26 11.85 7.85
C ILE A 34 0.76 12.89 8.87
N ALA A 35 -0.48 12.76 9.34
CA ALA A 35 -1.05 13.67 10.34
C ALA A 35 -0.24 13.70 11.64
N LEU A 36 0.16 12.52 12.14
CA LEU A 36 0.97 12.39 13.34
C LEU A 36 2.36 13.01 13.17
N LEU A 37 3.03 12.74 12.05
CA LEU A 37 4.35 13.32 11.76
C LEU A 37 4.28 14.84 11.57
N ALA A 38 3.20 15.35 10.99
CA ALA A 38 2.97 16.79 10.88
C ALA A 38 2.71 17.43 12.25
N ALA A 39 1.88 16.81 13.09
CA ALA A 39 1.62 17.28 14.46
C ALA A 39 2.88 17.30 15.34
N LEU A 40 3.82 16.39 15.09
CA LEU A 40 5.14 16.35 15.75
C LEU A 40 6.16 17.34 15.14
N GLY A 41 5.78 18.13 14.13
CA GLY A 41 6.65 19.09 13.46
C GLY A 41 7.71 18.44 12.53
N VAL A 42 7.60 17.14 12.26
CA VAL A 42 8.53 16.39 11.39
C VAL A 42 8.26 16.68 9.91
N LEU A 43 6.98 16.82 9.55
CA LEU A 43 6.54 17.13 8.18
C LEU A 43 5.89 18.50 8.11
N GLN A 44 6.13 19.21 6.98
CA GLN A 44 5.48 20.51 6.67
C GLN A 44 4.30 20.33 5.71
N THR A 45 3.76 19.12 5.60
CA THR A 45 2.61 18.80 4.74
C THR A 45 1.42 18.38 5.59
N SER A 46 0.22 18.67 5.10
CA SER A 46 -1.02 18.23 5.75
C SER A 46 -1.46 16.86 5.24
N ALA A 47 -2.10 16.09 6.13
CA ALA A 47 -2.84 14.91 5.71
C ALA A 47 -4.09 15.32 4.93
N TYR A 48 -4.59 14.42 4.09
CA TYR A 48 -5.79 14.60 3.26
C TYR A 48 -5.74 15.84 2.35
N ASP A 49 -4.57 16.11 1.79
CA ASP A 49 -4.36 17.22 0.88
C ASP A 49 -5.25 17.09 -0.37
N LEU A 50 -6.07 18.09 -0.61
CA LEU A 50 -7.05 18.14 -1.71
C LEU A 50 -6.58 18.99 -2.89
N HIS A 51 -5.34 19.54 -2.87
CA HIS A 51 -4.86 20.26 -4.04
C HIS A 51 -4.82 19.37 -5.28
N ALA A 52 -5.13 19.96 -6.43
CA ALA A 52 -5.18 19.26 -7.70
C ALA A 52 -3.76 18.95 -8.19
N VAL A 53 -3.49 17.69 -8.57
CA VAL A 53 -2.19 17.26 -9.13
C VAL A 53 -2.27 16.95 -10.62
N PRO A 54 -1.27 17.37 -11.41
CA PRO A 54 -1.17 17.02 -12.82
C PRO A 54 -1.05 15.49 -13.03
N PRO A 55 -1.44 14.96 -14.20
CA PRO A 55 -2.03 15.67 -15.36
C PRO A 55 -3.57 15.80 -15.29
N LEU A 56 -4.24 15.05 -14.42
CA LEU A 56 -5.70 14.90 -14.41
C LEU A 56 -6.42 15.90 -13.49
N GLY A 57 -5.70 16.69 -12.72
CA GLY A 57 -6.31 17.61 -11.75
C GLY A 57 -7.01 16.90 -10.57
N THR A 58 -6.68 15.64 -10.33
CA THR A 58 -7.26 14.87 -9.21
C THR A 58 -6.71 15.35 -7.87
N PRO A 59 -7.49 15.34 -6.77
CA PRO A 59 -6.99 15.61 -5.44
C PRO A 59 -5.79 14.73 -5.08
N GLN A 60 -4.75 15.30 -4.46
CA GLN A 60 -3.52 14.56 -4.13
C GLN A 60 -3.79 13.32 -3.30
N VAL A 61 -4.68 13.38 -2.32
CA VAL A 61 -5.02 12.23 -1.48
C VAL A 61 -5.62 11.07 -2.30
N ILE A 62 -6.44 11.38 -3.30
CA ILE A 62 -7.04 10.37 -4.19
C ILE A 62 -5.99 9.76 -5.11
N ASN A 63 -5.08 10.58 -5.65
CA ASN A 63 -3.95 10.10 -6.43
C ASN A 63 -3.07 9.15 -5.60
N LEU A 64 -2.72 9.53 -4.36
CA LEU A 64 -1.98 8.66 -3.45
C LEU A 64 -2.72 7.36 -3.15
N ALA A 65 -4.04 7.42 -2.91
CA ALA A 65 -4.86 6.24 -2.64
C ALA A 65 -4.92 5.30 -3.85
N PHE A 66 -5.02 5.83 -5.07
CA PHE A 66 -4.96 5.04 -6.29
C PHE A 66 -3.63 4.26 -6.39
N TRP A 67 -2.50 4.94 -6.20
CA TRP A 67 -1.19 4.29 -6.22
C TRP A 67 -1.01 3.31 -5.07
N GLY A 68 -1.56 3.61 -3.90
CA GLY A 68 -1.63 2.65 -2.80
C GLY A 68 -2.41 1.39 -3.18
N GLY A 69 -3.52 1.54 -3.92
CA GLY A 69 -4.26 0.41 -4.50
C GLY A 69 -3.41 -0.42 -5.47
N VAL A 70 -2.66 0.24 -6.37
CA VAL A 70 -1.74 -0.43 -7.31
C VAL A 70 -0.67 -1.22 -6.55
N TRP A 71 -0.03 -0.62 -5.53
CA TRP A 71 0.93 -1.31 -4.67
C TRP A 71 0.27 -2.43 -3.86
N GLY A 72 -0.99 -2.29 -3.47
CA GLY A 72 -1.79 -3.33 -2.83
C GLY A 72 -1.98 -4.56 -3.73
N CYS A 73 -2.18 -4.36 -5.05
CA CYS A 73 -2.18 -5.46 -6.03
C CYS A 73 -0.82 -6.19 -6.04
N VAL A 74 0.28 -5.43 -6.10
CA VAL A 74 1.64 -6.02 -6.08
C VAL A 74 1.86 -6.82 -4.80
N GLY A 75 1.50 -6.25 -3.63
CA GLY A 75 1.58 -6.92 -2.35
C GLY A 75 0.77 -8.22 -2.30
N ALA A 76 -0.46 -8.22 -2.82
CA ALA A 76 -1.32 -9.40 -2.88
C ALA A 76 -0.73 -10.53 -3.76
N LEU A 77 -0.03 -10.18 -4.84
CA LEU A 77 0.66 -11.14 -5.71
C LEU A 77 1.93 -11.72 -5.07
N ILE A 78 2.62 -10.94 -4.25
CA ILE A 78 3.85 -11.34 -3.57
C ILE A 78 3.57 -12.09 -2.26
N ALA A 79 2.46 -11.77 -1.58
CA ALA A 79 2.10 -12.33 -0.28
C ALA A 79 2.25 -13.87 -0.15
N PRO A 80 1.90 -14.70 -1.16
CA PRO A 80 2.10 -16.15 -1.08
C PRO A 80 3.56 -16.60 -1.00
N ARG A 81 4.51 -15.71 -1.32
CA ARG A 81 5.96 -15.98 -1.29
C ARG A 81 6.60 -15.58 0.03
N ALA A 82 5.86 -14.94 0.93
CA ALA A 82 6.36 -14.60 2.26
C ALA A 82 6.71 -15.89 3.05
N PRO A 83 7.79 -15.88 3.85
CA PRO A 83 8.13 -17.01 4.71
C PRO A 83 6.96 -17.39 5.62
N ARG A 84 6.66 -18.70 5.72
CA ARG A 84 5.53 -19.19 6.54
C ARG A 84 5.65 -18.88 8.02
N CYS A 85 6.87 -18.66 8.52
CA CYS A 85 7.13 -18.25 9.90
C CYS A 85 6.88 -16.74 10.15
N MET A 86 6.73 -15.93 9.08
CA MET A 86 6.54 -14.50 9.19
C MET A 86 5.05 -14.17 9.37
N PRO A 87 4.65 -13.46 10.43
CA PRO A 87 3.29 -12.99 10.58
C PRO A 87 2.88 -12.06 9.42
N VAL A 88 1.64 -12.15 8.95
CA VAL A 88 1.13 -11.39 7.80
C VAL A 88 1.32 -9.88 7.96
N TRP A 89 1.10 -9.36 9.16
CA TRP A 89 1.29 -7.94 9.46
C TRP A 89 2.75 -7.50 9.32
N LEU A 90 3.71 -8.36 9.72
CA LEU A 90 5.14 -8.07 9.59
C LEU A 90 5.60 -8.13 8.12
N ALA A 91 5.08 -9.10 7.34
CA ALA A 91 5.32 -9.17 5.91
C ALA A 91 4.80 -7.91 5.20
N GLY A 92 3.60 -7.43 5.56
CA GLY A 92 3.04 -6.19 5.02
C GLY A 92 3.87 -4.96 5.39
N LEU A 93 4.28 -4.85 6.66
CA LEU A 93 5.13 -3.75 7.13
C LEU A 93 6.49 -3.74 6.40
N ALA A 94 7.16 -4.88 6.29
CA ALA A 94 8.42 -5.01 5.58
C ALA A 94 8.28 -4.69 4.08
N PHE A 95 7.24 -5.22 3.42
CA PHE A 95 6.93 -4.91 2.03
C PHE A 95 6.74 -3.41 1.82
N GLY A 96 5.90 -2.77 2.61
CA GLY A 96 5.61 -1.34 2.52
C GLY A 96 6.85 -0.49 2.80
N ALA A 97 7.60 -0.80 3.86
CA ALA A 97 8.80 -0.06 4.22
C ALA A 97 9.89 -0.13 3.14
N LEU A 98 10.01 -1.26 2.44
CA LEU A 98 11.08 -1.48 1.46
C LEU A 98 10.66 -1.08 0.04
N LEU A 99 9.73 -1.81 -0.59
CA LEU A 99 9.48 -1.67 -2.02
C LEU A 99 8.94 -0.29 -2.44
N PRO A 100 7.82 0.20 -1.88
CA PRO A 100 7.34 1.53 -2.22
C PRO A 100 8.34 2.65 -1.88
N SER A 101 9.11 2.51 -0.80
CA SER A 101 10.11 3.52 -0.42
C SER A 101 11.28 3.54 -1.38
N LEU A 102 11.81 2.39 -1.78
CA LEU A 102 12.86 2.30 -2.78
C LEU A 102 12.41 2.89 -4.13
N VAL A 103 11.21 2.54 -4.60
CA VAL A 103 10.67 3.12 -5.83
C VAL A 103 10.42 4.62 -5.66
N GLY A 104 9.92 5.05 -4.50
CA GLY A 104 9.76 6.46 -4.17
C GLY A 104 11.07 7.24 -4.27
N TRP A 105 12.14 6.71 -3.70
CA TRP A 105 13.45 7.37 -3.66
C TRP A 105 14.18 7.36 -5.00
N PHE A 106 14.19 6.22 -5.71
CA PHE A 106 15.06 6.02 -6.86
C PHE A 106 14.36 6.19 -8.21
N VAL A 107 13.02 6.19 -8.23
CA VAL A 107 12.23 6.35 -9.44
C VAL A 107 11.37 7.61 -9.37
N VAL A 108 10.47 7.70 -8.37
CA VAL A 108 9.47 8.79 -8.32
C VAL A 108 10.12 10.14 -8.01
N ALA A 109 11.05 10.20 -7.07
CA ALA A 109 11.71 11.47 -6.70
C ALA A 109 12.47 12.08 -7.89
N PRO A 110 13.34 11.35 -8.62
CA PRO A 110 14.00 11.89 -9.81
C PRO A 110 13.04 12.32 -10.91
N LEU A 111 11.97 11.55 -11.16
CA LEU A 111 10.95 11.92 -12.15
C LEU A 111 10.22 13.22 -11.81
N LYS A 112 10.20 13.60 -10.53
CA LYS A 112 9.66 14.87 -10.03
C LYS A 112 10.72 15.96 -9.86
N GLY A 113 11.94 15.76 -10.34
CA GLY A 113 13.05 16.68 -10.18
C GLY A 113 13.54 16.82 -8.73
N GLN A 114 13.22 15.87 -7.88
CA GLN A 114 13.63 15.84 -6.48
C GLN A 114 14.90 14.99 -6.29
N PRO A 115 15.73 15.29 -5.28
CA PRO A 115 16.94 14.53 -5.03
C PRO A 115 16.63 13.09 -4.62
N ILE A 116 17.43 12.15 -5.14
CA ILE A 116 17.39 10.73 -4.79
C ILE A 116 17.52 10.55 -3.28
N ALA A 117 16.77 9.62 -2.72
CA ALA A 117 16.84 9.22 -1.31
C ALA A 117 16.80 10.44 -0.35
N ALA A 118 15.88 11.39 -0.60
CA ALA A 118 15.76 12.63 0.17
C ALA A 118 17.08 13.45 0.26
N GLY A 119 17.94 13.36 -0.75
CA GLY A 119 19.25 13.98 -0.78
C GLY A 119 20.23 13.39 0.24
N TRP A 120 20.05 12.12 0.62
CA TRP A 120 20.83 11.39 1.63
C TRP A 120 20.80 12.06 3.02
N ASN A 121 19.78 12.89 3.28
CA ASN A 121 19.58 13.50 4.57
C ASN A 121 19.02 12.48 5.57
N VAL A 122 19.84 12.06 6.52
CA VAL A 122 19.49 11.04 7.52
C VAL A 122 18.24 11.43 8.32
N ALA A 123 18.04 12.72 8.61
CA ALA A 123 16.86 13.21 9.31
C ALA A 123 15.55 13.05 8.52
N ARG A 124 15.61 12.79 7.21
CA ARG A 124 14.46 12.61 6.31
C ARG A 124 14.34 11.20 5.74
N LEU A 125 15.44 10.44 5.67
CA LEU A 125 15.46 9.09 5.07
C LEU A 125 14.46 8.13 5.72
N TRP A 126 14.30 8.16 7.04
CA TRP A 126 13.41 7.25 7.77
C TRP A 126 11.92 7.50 7.53
N ILE A 127 11.54 8.70 7.05
CA ILE A 127 10.13 9.10 6.91
C ILE A 127 9.40 8.19 5.91
N ALA A 128 9.95 7.98 4.72
CA ALA A 128 9.30 7.16 3.70
C ALA A 128 9.12 5.70 4.15
N PRO A 129 10.14 4.99 4.72
CA PRO A 129 9.96 3.66 5.28
C PRO A 129 8.91 3.58 6.40
N VAL A 130 8.82 4.57 7.27
CA VAL A 130 7.81 4.59 8.34
C VAL A 130 6.41 4.76 7.76
N VAL A 131 6.20 5.76 6.90
CA VAL A 131 4.89 6.04 6.30
C VAL A 131 4.42 4.87 5.44
N ASN A 132 5.28 4.36 4.56
CA ASN A 132 4.95 3.25 3.68
C ASN A 132 4.87 1.90 4.44
N GLY A 133 5.67 1.72 5.49
CA GLY A 133 5.61 0.55 6.36
C GLY A 133 4.28 0.44 7.08
N LEU A 134 3.81 1.53 7.69
CA LEU A 134 2.51 1.57 8.35
C LEU A 134 1.36 1.44 7.35
N TRP A 135 1.50 1.99 6.15
CA TRP A 135 0.58 1.70 5.04
C TRP A 135 0.56 0.20 4.70
N GLY A 136 1.72 -0.44 4.56
CA GLY A 136 1.83 -1.87 4.26
C GLY A 136 1.27 -2.77 5.37
N LEU A 137 1.50 -2.40 6.64
CA LEU A 137 0.85 -3.02 7.80
C LEU A 137 -0.67 -2.97 7.67
N GLY A 138 -1.24 -1.78 7.45
CA GLY A 138 -2.68 -1.59 7.28
C GLY A 138 -3.24 -2.37 6.10
N THR A 139 -2.51 -2.38 4.96
CA THR A 139 -2.89 -3.17 3.78
C THR A 139 -2.97 -4.66 4.11
N ALA A 140 -2.00 -5.21 4.83
CA ALA A 140 -2.00 -6.62 5.22
C ALA A 140 -3.13 -6.96 6.20
N LEU A 141 -3.39 -6.09 7.17
CA LEU A 141 -4.49 -6.25 8.13
C LEU A 141 -5.87 -6.19 7.48
N LEU A 142 -6.04 -5.37 6.44
CA LEU A 142 -7.29 -5.27 5.69
C LEU A 142 -7.44 -6.43 4.69
N TYR A 143 -6.36 -6.83 4.02
CA TYR A 143 -6.39 -7.87 2.99
C TYR A 143 -6.64 -9.27 3.57
N ALA A 144 -6.02 -9.61 4.70
CA ALA A 144 -6.11 -10.95 5.29
C ALA A 144 -7.56 -11.41 5.63
N PRO A 145 -8.42 -10.60 6.28
CA PRO A 145 -9.81 -10.99 6.51
C PRO A 145 -10.64 -11.03 5.22
N LEU A 146 -10.40 -10.12 4.26
CA LEU A 146 -11.13 -10.09 2.98
C LEU A 146 -10.93 -11.39 2.18
N THR A 147 -9.74 -11.95 2.21
CA THR A 147 -9.47 -13.24 1.54
C THR A 147 -10.17 -14.40 2.22
N ARG A 148 -10.29 -14.39 3.55
CA ARG A 148 -10.98 -15.44 4.34
C ARG A 148 -12.50 -15.42 4.12
N LEU A 149 -13.12 -14.25 4.10
CA LEU A 149 -14.56 -14.10 3.88
C LEU A 149 -15.03 -14.67 2.54
N GLY A 150 -14.19 -14.66 1.54
CA GLY A 150 -14.53 -15.19 0.23
C GLY A 150 -14.16 -16.67 0.02
N SER A 151 -13.45 -17.31 0.94
CA SER A 151 -13.18 -18.76 0.92
C SER A 151 -14.18 -19.57 1.77
N GLY A 152 -14.98 -18.91 2.56
CA GLY A 152 -15.93 -19.52 3.48
C GLY A 152 -17.36 -19.56 2.95
N ARG A 153 -17.70 -20.55 2.13
CA ARG A 153 -18.95 -21.31 2.11
C ARG A 153 -18.83 -22.53 1.20
N ARG A 154 -18.02 -23.49 1.58
CA ARG A 154 -18.47 -24.85 1.29
C ARG A 154 -19.16 -25.32 2.55
N SER A 155 -20.46 -25.00 2.65
CA SER A 155 -21.34 -25.60 3.61
C SER A 155 -21.28 -27.11 3.40
N TRP A 156 -20.97 -27.83 4.44
CA TRP A 156 -21.30 -29.22 4.60
C TRP A 156 -22.80 -29.37 4.33
N VAL A 157 -23.14 -30.00 3.22
CA VAL A 157 -24.45 -30.65 3.05
C VAL A 157 -24.20 -32.08 3.46
N PRO A 158 -24.94 -32.60 4.46
CA PRO A 158 -24.87 -33.98 4.89
C PRO A 158 -25.29 -34.95 3.78
#